data_65fcaa30647ba9b60e54218e13438085
#
_entry.id   65fcaa30647ba9b60e54218e13438085
#
_cell.length_a   1.000
_cell.length_b   1.000
_cell.length_c   1.000
_cell.angle_alpha   90.00
_cell.angle_beta   90.00
_cell.angle_gamma   90.00
#
_symmetry.space_group_name_H-M   'P 1'
#
loop_
_entity.id
_entity.type
_entity.pdbx_description
1 polymer ?
#
loop_
_entity_poly.entity_id
_entity_poly.type
_entity_poly.pdbx_seq_one_letter_code
_entity_poly.pdbx_strand_id
1 'polypeptide(L)'
;MTQALPPCEVSWFSALCDDDYEFLGVPDPALKSSWEHCRDIVLQAEAGGFDNILLPSGYELGIDTTAFAAAIAPMLKRMRLLMAVRIGEMWPPQLARQIATIDHILGGRLTVNIISSDMPGEKLASGPRYARTVEAMSILKTLLNGQPL
;
A
#
# COMPACT_ATOMS: atom_id res chain seq x y z
N MET A 1 -24.62 6.48 -31.83
CA MET A 1 -24.66 6.59 -30.36
C MET A 1 -23.23 6.53 -29.86
N THR A 2 -22.65 7.63 -29.44
CA THR A 2 -21.31 7.66 -28.80
C THR A 2 -21.44 7.06 -27.42
N GLN A 3 -20.88 5.89 -27.23
CA GLN A 3 -20.80 5.27 -25.93
C GLN A 3 -19.90 6.16 -25.03
N ALA A 4 -20.46 6.70 -23.95
CA ALA A 4 -19.67 7.48 -23.00
C ALA A 4 -18.54 6.61 -22.44
N LEU A 5 -17.32 7.13 -22.42
CA LEU A 5 -16.19 6.44 -21.80
C LEU A 5 -16.48 6.26 -20.30
N PRO A 6 -16.06 5.13 -19.70
CA PRO A 6 -16.19 4.94 -18.27
C PRO A 6 -15.39 6.03 -17.52
N PRO A 7 -15.82 6.42 -16.33
CA PRO A 7 -15.08 7.38 -15.52
C PRO A 7 -13.66 6.85 -15.22
N CYS A 8 -12.68 7.73 -15.29
CA CYS A 8 -11.31 7.43 -14.94
C CYS A 8 -11.10 7.71 -13.45
N GLU A 9 -10.48 6.77 -12.73
CA GLU A 9 -10.03 6.97 -11.35
C GLU A 9 -8.62 7.59 -11.36
N VAL A 10 -8.44 8.67 -10.60
CA VAL A 10 -7.16 9.39 -10.55
C VAL A 10 -6.52 9.17 -9.19
N SER A 11 -5.29 8.65 -9.22
CA SER A 11 -4.51 8.29 -8.04
C SER A 11 -3.31 9.22 -7.84
N TRP A 12 -2.91 9.40 -6.60
CA TRP A 12 -1.65 10.03 -6.23
C TRP A 12 -0.68 9.00 -5.63
N PHE A 13 0.53 9.44 -5.30
CA PHE A 13 1.58 8.61 -4.72
C PHE A 13 2.08 9.25 -3.42
N SER A 14 2.30 8.46 -2.37
CA SER A 14 2.83 8.91 -1.09
C SER A 14 4.33 8.60 -0.96
N ALA A 15 5.07 9.48 -0.31
CA ALA A 15 6.53 9.42 -0.17
C ALA A 15 6.98 8.64 1.07
N LEU A 16 6.55 7.36 1.25
CA LEU A 16 6.89 6.56 2.43
C LEU A 16 8.30 5.97 2.42
N CYS A 17 8.98 5.96 1.27
CA CYS A 17 10.25 5.26 1.07
C CYS A 17 11.46 6.19 0.96
N ASP A 18 11.44 7.37 1.59
CA ASP A 18 12.46 8.41 1.46
C ASP A 18 12.73 8.80 -0.02
N ASP A 19 11.69 8.85 -0.83
CA ASP A 19 11.73 9.01 -2.28
C ASP A 19 10.96 10.24 -2.80
N ASP A 20 10.68 11.20 -1.94
CA ASP A 20 10.08 12.48 -2.31
C ASP A 20 11.17 13.47 -2.74
N TYR A 21 11.41 13.54 -4.03
CA TYR A 21 12.45 14.37 -4.61
C TYR A 21 11.87 15.61 -5.30
N GLU A 22 12.48 16.77 -5.09
CA GLU A 22 12.12 17.98 -5.83
C GLU A 22 12.32 17.79 -7.35
N PHE A 23 13.40 17.09 -7.72
CA PHE A 23 13.69 16.76 -9.11
C PHE A 23 13.70 15.24 -9.30
N LEU A 24 12.90 14.75 -10.22
CA LEU A 24 12.76 13.32 -10.49
C LEU A 24 14.14 12.64 -10.72
N GLY A 25 14.41 11.62 -9.90
CA GLY A 25 15.64 10.84 -9.99
C GLY A 25 16.90 11.50 -9.38
N VAL A 26 16.75 12.65 -8.72
CA VAL A 26 17.84 13.31 -7.99
C VAL A 26 17.56 13.23 -6.49
N PRO A 27 18.16 12.27 -5.75
CA PRO A 27 17.95 12.14 -4.32
C PRO A 27 18.31 13.40 -3.55
N ASP A 28 17.43 13.82 -2.66
CA ASP A 28 17.70 14.88 -1.69
C ASP A 28 17.71 14.29 -0.28
N PRO A 29 18.89 14.21 0.37
CA PRO A 29 18.98 13.64 1.72
C PRO A 29 18.27 14.47 2.81
N ALA A 30 17.83 15.68 2.50
CA ALA A 30 17.01 16.50 3.39
C ALA A 30 15.52 16.13 3.33
N LEU A 31 15.07 15.57 2.22
CA LEU A 31 13.67 15.13 2.00
C LEU A 31 13.52 13.66 2.43
N LYS A 32 13.22 13.47 3.70
CA LYS A 32 12.99 12.15 4.30
C LYS A 32 11.53 11.97 4.67
N SER A 33 11.07 10.73 4.58
CA SER A 33 9.75 10.35 5.05
C SER A 33 9.64 10.68 6.54
N SER A 34 8.65 11.51 6.90
CA SER A 34 8.22 11.75 8.26
C SER A 34 6.72 11.54 8.35
N TRP A 35 6.21 11.29 9.55
CA TRP A 35 4.77 11.17 9.75
C TRP A 35 4.04 12.42 9.25
N GLU A 36 4.51 13.60 9.63
CA GLU A 36 3.90 14.88 9.29
C GLU A 36 3.86 15.09 7.78
N HIS A 37 4.99 14.88 7.11
CA HIS A 37 5.12 15.08 5.68
C HIS A 37 4.22 14.12 4.90
N CYS A 38 4.30 12.82 5.19
CA CYS A 38 3.50 11.81 4.49
C CYS A 38 2.00 11.96 4.78
N ARG A 39 1.61 12.28 6.03
CA ARG A 39 0.24 12.61 6.39
C ARG A 39 -0.29 13.79 5.57
N ASP A 40 0.49 14.86 5.48
CA ASP A 40 0.05 16.07 4.79
C ASP A 40 -0.11 15.85 3.29
N ILE A 41 0.76 15.06 2.65
CA ILE A 41 0.57 14.61 1.26
C ILE A 41 -0.77 13.89 1.09
N VAL A 42 -1.08 12.93 1.95
CA VAL A 42 -2.32 12.16 1.87
C VAL A 42 -3.55 13.04 2.05
N LEU A 43 -3.54 13.92 3.05
CA LEU A 43 -4.66 14.84 3.30
C LEU A 43 -4.84 15.86 2.19
N GLN A 44 -3.77 16.36 1.60
CA GLN A 44 -3.82 17.26 0.45
C GLN A 44 -4.35 16.54 -0.80
N ALA A 45 -3.96 15.29 -1.04
CA ALA A 45 -4.51 14.49 -2.13
C ALA A 45 -6.04 14.31 -1.97
N GLU A 46 -6.52 13.99 -0.77
CA GLU A 46 -7.96 13.91 -0.51
C GLU A 46 -8.66 15.25 -0.73
N ALA A 47 -8.09 16.36 -0.24
CA ALA A 47 -8.63 17.69 -0.43
C ALA A 47 -8.64 18.11 -1.91
N GLY A 48 -7.61 17.71 -2.67
CA GLY A 48 -7.50 17.93 -4.11
C GLY A 48 -8.43 17.08 -4.97
N GLY A 49 -9.15 16.13 -4.38
CA GLY A 49 -10.16 15.34 -5.08
C GLY A 49 -9.66 14.04 -5.69
N PHE A 50 -8.46 13.57 -5.36
CA PHE A 50 -7.98 12.26 -5.80
C PHE A 50 -8.85 11.12 -5.25
N ASP A 51 -9.04 10.07 -6.05
CA ASP A 51 -9.88 8.94 -5.71
C ASP A 51 -9.18 7.97 -4.76
N ASN A 52 -7.86 7.79 -4.98
CA ASN A 52 -7.03 6.97 -4.12
C ASN A 52 -5.58 7.46 -4.08
N ILE A 53 -4.80 6.91 -3.15
CA ILE A 53 -3.37 7.16 -3.03
C ILE A 53 -2.62 5.85 -2.82
N LEU A 54 -1.53 5.67 -3.58
CA LEU A 54 -0.62 4.55 -3.38
C LEU A 54 0.28 4.82 -2.18
N LEU A 55 0.28 3.90 -1.25
CA LEU A 55 1.22 3.80 -0.15
C LEU A 55 2.29 2.78 -0.53
N PRO A 56 3.51 3.21 -0.92
CA PRO A 56 4.56 2.30 -1.35
C PRO A 56 5.15 1.51 -0.19
N SER A 57 5.84 0.43 -0.51
CA SER A 57 6.62 -0.38 0.45
C SER A 57 8.04 -0.53 -0.05
N GLY A 58 9.02 -0.26 0.80
CA GLY A 58 10.45 -0.44 0.58
C GLY A 58 11.07 -1.36 1.62
N TYR A 59 12.33 -1.76 1.41
CA TYR A 59 13.09 -2.52 2.39
C TYR A 59 13.99 -1.64 3.27
N GLU A 60 14.22 -0.42 2.85
CA GLU A 60 15.00 0.54 3.62
C GLU A 60 14.15 1.18 4.72
N LEU A 61 14.82 1.75 5.72
CA LEU A 61 14.15 2.45 6.81
C LEU A 61 13.52 3.74 6.28
N GLY A 62 12.25 3.64 5.99
CA GLY A 62 11.34 4.74 5.79
C GLY A 62 10.18 4.58 6.79
N ILE A 63 8.97 4.85 6.34
CA ILE A 63 7.77 4.61 7.13
C ILE A 63 7.13 3.28 6.71
N ASP A 64 6.86 2.42 7.69
CA ASP A 64 6.14 1.16 7.45
C ASP A 64 4.75 1.43 6.87
N THR A 65 4.45 0.79 5.75
CA THR A 65 3.22 1.02 4.98
C THR A 65 1.96 0.63 5.75
N THR A 66 1.99 -0.49 6.47
CA THR A 66 0.82 -0.99 7.19
C THR A 66 0.55 -0.18 8.44
N ALA A 67 1.61 0.21 9.16
CA ALA A 67 1.51 1.09 10.33
C ALA A 67 1.00 2.48 9.92
N PHE A 68 1.54 3.03 8.84
CA PHE A 68 1.08 4.32 8.31
C PHE A 68 -0.38 4.25 7.85
N ALA A 69 -0.76 3.21 7.10
CA ALA A 69 -2.14 3.02 6.66
C ALA A 69 -3.13 2.98 7.83
N ALA A 70 -2.78 2.25 8.91
CA ALA A 70 -3.60 2.20 10.11
C ALA A 70 -3.72 3.56 10.81
N ALA A 71 -2.64 4.34 10.87
CA ALA A 71 -2.62 5.64 11.51
C ALA A 71 -3.39 6.71 10.72
N ILE A 72 -3.31 6.70 9.38
CA ILE A 72 -3.97 7.69 8.52
C ILE A 72 -5.44 7.37 8.25
N ALA A 73 -5.84 6.09 8.31
CA ALA A 73 -7.19 5.63 7.98
C ALA A 73 -8.31 6.42 8.67
N PRO A 74 -8.26 6.70 9.99
CA PRO A 74 -9.32 7.44 10.67
C PRO A 74 -9.42 8.91 10.26
N MET A 75 -8.41 9.45 9.58
CA MET A 75 -8.38 10.85 9.13
C MET A 75 -9.05 11.03 7.75
N LEU A 76 -9.24 9.94 6.99
CA LEU A 76 -9.78 9.97 5.64
C LEU A 76 -11.31 9.85 5.63
N LYS A 77 -11.96 10.70 4.86
CA LYS A 77 -13.44 10.75 4.76
C LYS A 77 -13.97 9.98 3.54
N ARG A 78 -13.25 10.00 2.41
CA ARG A 78 -13.73 9.41 1.14
C ARG A 78 -12.63 8.72 0.33
N MET A 79 -11.40 9.20 0.37
CA MET A 79 -10.31 8.65 -0.43
C MET A 79 -10.02 7.20 -0.05
N ARG A 80 -9.66 6.40 -1.03
CA ARG A 80 -9.21 5.01 -0.86
C ARG A 80 -7.72 4.96 -0.62
N LEU A 81 -7.27 3.93 0.06
CA LEU A 81 -5.84 3.59 0.13
C LEU A 81 -5.53 2.41 -0.77
N LEU A 82 -4.50 2.53 -1.58
CA LEU A 82 -3.86 1.44 -2.30
C LEU A 82 -2.57 1.08 -1.54
N MET A 83 -2.67 0.14 -0.62
CA MET A 83 -1.59 -0.24 0.28
C MET A 83 -0.71 -1.32 -0.33
N ALA A 84 0.56 -1.01 -0.57
CA ALA A 84 1.53 -1.98 -1.07
C ALA A 84 2.05 -2.86 0.07
N VAL A 85 2.07 -4.17 -0.17
CA VAL A 85 2.63 -5.16 0.78
C VAL A 85 3.55 -6.12 0.04
N ARG A 86 4.69 -6.43 0.65
CA ARG A 86 5.66 -7.40 0.13
C ARG A 86 5.41 -8.75 0.78
N ILE A 87 5.23 -9.79 -0.05
CA ILE A 87 5.02 -11.13 0.46
C ILE A 87 6.33 -11.71 1.00
N GLY A 88 6.28 -12.14 2.26
CA GLY A 88 7.40 -12.71 2.99
C GLY A 88 7.89 -11.85 4.17
N GLU A 89 7.57 -10.57 4.20
CA GLU A 89 7.91 -9.69 5.33
C GLU A 89 7.07 -10.00 6.56
N MET A 90 5.84 -10.44 6.36
CA MET A 90 4.89 -10.69 7.43
C MET A 90 4.22 -12.05 7.26
N TRP A 91 3.96 -12.71 8.38
CA TRP A 91 3.20 -13.96 8.43
C TRP A 91 1.77 -13.74 7.88
N PRO A 92 1.30 -14.52 6.89
CA PRO A 92 0.02 -14.24 6.21
C PRO A 92 -1.19 -14.08 7.13
N PRO A 93 -1.39 -14.89 8.21
CA PRO A 93 -2.49 -14.66 9.15
C PRO A 93 -2.40 -13.32 9.90
N GLN A 94 -1.20 -12.84 10.20
CA GLN A 94 -1.01 -11.51 10.81
C GLN A 94 -1.36 -10.42 9.79
N LEU A 95 -0.89 -10.55 8.56
CA LEU A 95 -1.21 -9.62 7.48
C LEU A 95 -2.71 -9.56 7.22
N ALA A 96 -3.41 -10.71 7.20
CA ALA A 96 -4.86 -10.76 7.04
C ALA A 96 -5.59 -9.95 8.13
N ARG A 97 -5.18 -10.09 9.40
CA ARG A 97 -5.76 -9.31 10.51
C ARG A 97 -5.51 -7.81 10.36
N GLN A 98 -4.31 -7.41 9.93
CA GLN A 98 -4.00 -6.00 9.69
C GLN A 98 -4.85 -5.44 8.56
N ILE A 99 -4.92 -6.13 7.42
CA ILE A 99 -5.75 -5.75 6.27
C ILE A 99 -7.21 -5.57 6.71
N ALA A 100 -7.78 -6.56 7.39
CA ALA A 100 -9.16 -6.49 7.86
C ALA A 100 -9.40 -5.33 8.83
N THR A 101 -8.46 -5.07 9.74
CA THR A 101 -8.56 -3.96 10.70
C THR A 101 -8.50 -2.60 9.99
N ILE A 102 -7.54 -2.42 9.09
CA ILE A 102 -7.39 -1.16 8.35
C ILE A 102 -8.60 -0.91 7.45
N ASP A 103 -9.07 -1.95 6.76
CA ASP A 103 -10.26 -1.86 5.91
C ASP A 103 -11.53 -1.54 6.72
N HIS A 104 -11.67 -2.13 7.90
CA HIS A 104 -12.77 -1.80 8.81
C HIS A 104 -12.73 -0.31 9.23
N ILE A 105 -11.56 0.22 9.60
CA ILE A 105 -11.40 1.64 9.96
C ILE A 105 -11.73 2.54 8.76
N LEU A 106 -11.32 2.14 7.56
CA LEU A 106 -11.59 2.86 6.31
C LEU A 106 -13.03 2.71 5.81
N GLY A 107 -13.83 1.79 6.38
CA GLY A 107 -15.19 1.52 5.92
C GLY A 107 -15.24 0.90 4.52
N GLY A 108 -14.38 -0.08 4.24
CA GLY A 108 -14.33 -0.81 2.96
C GLY A 108 -13.62 -0.07 1.83
N ARG A 109 -12.67 0.80 2.15
CA ARG A 109 -11.95 1.63 1.16
C ARG A 109 -10.47 1.27 1.02
N LEU A 110 -10.08 0.06 1.44
CA LEU A 110 -8.72 -0.43 1.28
C LEU A 110 -8.61 -1.31 0.03
N THR A 111 -7.59 -1.04 -0.76
CA THR A 111 -7.11 -1.94 -1.83
C THR A 111 -5.68 -2.37 -1.49
N VAL A 112 -5.37 -3.64 -1.66
CA VAL A 112 -4.03 -4.18 -1.38
C VAL A 112 -3.30 -4.44 -2.69
N ASN A 113 -2.14 -3.80 -2.85
CA ASN A 113 -1.20 -4.06 -3.94
C ASN A 113 -0.15 -5.06 -3.47
N ILE A 114 -0.21 -6.30 -3.98
CA ILE A 114 0.70 -7.36 -3.59
C ILE A 114 1.95 -7.34 -4.46
N ILE A 115 3.10 -7.12 -3.82
CA ILE A 115 4.40 -7.05 -4.47
C ILE A 115 5.10 -8.41 -4.32
N SER A 116 5.42 -9.03 -5.47
CA SER A 116 6.25 -10.23 -5.56
C SER A 116 7.68 -9.83 -5.83
N SER A 117 8.49 -9.64 -4.80
CA SER A 117 9.90 -9.28 -4.91
C SER A 117 10.79 -10.18 -4.07
N ASP A 118 12.10 -10.09 -4.28
CA ASP A 118 13.07 -10.76 -3.42
C ASP A 118 13.08 -10.14 -2.03
N MET A 119 13.40 -10.94 -1.03
CA MET A 119 13.70 -10.47 0.33
C MET A 119 15.17 -10.02 0.39
N PRO A 120 15.53 -9.09 1.30
CA PRO A 120 16.93 -8.74 1.53
C PRO A 120 17.77 -9.99 1.82
N GLY A 121 18.86 -10.16 1.09
CA GLY A 121 19.74 -11.33 1.21
C GLY A 121 19.26 -12.59 0.49
N GLU A 122 18.08 -12.59 -0.13
CA GLU A 122 17.53 -13.70 -0.90
C GLU A 122 17.43 -13.34 -2.38
N LYS A 123 17.87 -14.24 -3.27
CA LYS A 123 17.67 -14.11 -4.70
C LYS A 123 16.93 -15.34 -5.22
N LEU A 124 15.62 -15.23 -5.35
CA LEU A 124 14.79 -16.28 -5.94
C LEU A 124 14.58 -16.02 -7.44
N ALA A 125 14.62 -17.11 -8.21
CA ALA A 125 14.11 -17.09 -9.58
C ALA A 125 12.62 -16.69 -9.59
N SER A 126 12.14 -16.17 -10.71
CA SER A 126 10.75 -15.68 -10.83
C SER A 126 9.70 -16.73 -10.48
N GLY A 127 9.92 -18.00 -10.91
CA GLY A 127 8.97 -19.09 -10.62
C GLY A 127 8.71 -19.30 -9.12
N PRO A 128 9.72 -19.64 -8.30
CA PRO A 128 9.56 -19.79 -6.85
C PRO A 128 9.01 -18.52 -6.16
N ARG A 129 9.40 -17.35 -6.61
CA ARG A 129 8.93 -16.08 -6.06
C ARG A 129 7.43 -15.88 -6.29
N TYR A 130 6.95 -16.13 -7.50
CA TYR A 130 5.53 -16.06 -7.81
C TYR A 130 4.73 -17.19 -7.12
N ALA A 131 5.28 -18.39 -7.00
CA ALA A 131 4.63 -19.47 -6.28
C ALA A 131 4.37 -19.10 -4.81
N ARG A 132 5.36 -18.52 -4.12
CA ARG A 132 5.21 -17.99 -2.76
C ARG A 132 4.12 -16.92 -2.70
N THR A 133 4.05 -16.04 -3.68
CA THR A 133 3.03 -14.98 -3.74
C THR A 133 1.64 -15.56 -3.92
N VAL A 134 1.46 -16.53 -4.80
CA VAL A 134 0.17 -17.21 -5.06
C VAL A 134 -0.31 -17.93 -3.80
N GLU A 135 0.58 -18.63 -3.09
CA GLU A 135 0.25 -19.29 -1.83
C GLU A 135 -0.23 -18.29 -0.78
N ALA A 136 0.53 -17.22 -0.56
CA ALA A 136 0.15 -16.16 0.38
C ALA A 136 -1.19 -15.51 0.02
N MET A 137 -1.43 -15.23 -1.26
CA MET A 137 -2.71 -14.69 -1.73
C MET A 137 -3.87 -15.64 -1.46
N SER A 138 -3.66 -16.96 -1.62
CA SER A 138 -4.67 -17.98 -1.32
C SER A 138 -5.02 -17.97 0.17
N ILE A 139 -4.00 -17.94 1.03
CA ILE A 139 -4.16 -17.87 2.49
C ILE A 139 -4.93 -16.58 2.88
N LEU A 140 -4.51 -15.44 2.35
CA LEU A 140 -5.16 -14.16 2.63
C LEU A 140 -6.64 -14.17 2.22
N LYS A 141 -6.96 -14.67 1.02
CA LYS A 141 -8.34 -14.76 0.55
C LYS A 141 -9.20 -15.68 1.42
N THR A 142 -8.67 -16.83 1.82
CA THR A 142 -9.36 -17.77 2.70
C THR A 142 -9.72 -17.11 4.04
N LEU A 143 -8.72 -16.48 4.69
CA LEU A 143 -8.91 -15.84 5.99
C LEU A 143 -9.83 -14.61 5.93
N LEU A 144 -9.68 -13.76 4.92
CA LEU A 144 -10.50 -12.56 4.74
C LEU A 144 -11.96 -12.90 4.39
N ASN A 145 -12.21 -14.09 3.85
CA ASN A 145 -13.57 -14.63 3.65
C ASN A 145 -14.13 -15.34 4.90
N GLY A 146 -13.42 -15.32 6.02
CA GLY A 146 -13.85 -15.97 7.27
C GLY A 146 -13.81 -17.48 7.24
N GLN A 147 -13.03 -18.08 6.33
CA GLN A 147 -12.88 -19.52 6.19
C GLN A 147 -11.64 -20.01 6.98
N PRO A 148 -11.68 -21.21 7.57
CA PRO A 148 -10.50 -21.83 8.17
C PRO A 148 -9.47 -22.21 7.08
N LEU A 149 -8.19 -22.22 7.46
CA LEU A 149 -7.09 -22.71 6.61
C LEU A 149 -7.06 -24.23 6.56
#